data_7d4a0a706b178d5b34d09a97a718e18c
#
_entry.id   7d4a0a706b178d5b34d09a97a718e18c
#
_cell.length_a   1.000
_cell.length_b   1.000
_cell.length_c   1.000
_cell.angle_alpha   90.00
_cell.angle_beta   90.00
_cell.angle_gamma   90.00
#
_symmetry.space_group_name_H-M   'P 1'
#
loop_
_entity.id
_entity.type
_entity.pdbx_description
1 polymer ?
#
loop_
_entity_poly.entity_id
_entity_poly.type
_entity_poly.pdbx_seq_one_letter_code
_entity_poly.pdbx_strand_id
1 'polypeptide(L)'
;NYSLNTEKLPVNATGKITLAAGYKNAPVIVKGELQEGVGGGVCQVSTTLYNSVLYAGLDVVQRRAHSIPSSYVSIGRDAAVAYGSLDFVFRNSHDYPVYIKAFVSGNKVTARIYGDTTKHKNKTLSSQVVEQIPRQVKYVNDPTLPLGKEVIDDPGRDGIKSVTYENVDGQTKVVSRDHYPAKTKVIKVGTGPAEAPAVNLNPEAINESVNTQNQENTIIDSIFGGR
;
A
#
# COMPACT_ATOMS: atom_id res chain seq x y z
N ASN A 1 13.03 -28.60 -22.88
CA ASN A 1 14.21 -28.36 -22.04
C ASN A 1 14.45 -26.87 -21.90
N TYR A 2 13.81 -26.25 -20.94
CA TYR A 2 14.17 -24.90 -20.54
C TYR A 2 15.26 -25.05 -19.47
N SER A 3 16.51 -25.11 -19.89
CA SER A 3 17.64 -24.84 -19.02
C SER A 3 17.60 -23.37 -18.71
N LEU A 4 17.22 -23.04 -17.47
CA LEU A 4 17.45 -21.71 -16.90
C LEU A 4 18.94 -21.61 -16.59
N ASN A 5 19.77 -21.50 -17.63
CA ASN A 5 21.15 -21.11 -17.47
C ASN A 5 21.19 -19.72 -16.84
N THR A 6 22.16 -19.51 -15.95
CA THR A 6 22.46 -18.32 -15.18
C THR A 6 22.81 -17.07 -16.01
N GLU A 7 22.67 -17.11 -17.32
CA GLU A 7 22.68 -15.93 -18.16
C GLU A 7 21.40 -15.16 -17.87
N LYS A 8 21.59 -13.90 -17.49
CA LYS A 8 20.54 -12.93 -17.23
C LYS A 8 19.36 -13.18 -18.15
N LEU A 9 18.28 -13.73 -17.60
CA LEU A 9 17.00 -13.62 -18.28
C LEU A 9 16.86 -12.14 -18.63
N PRO A 10 16.58 -11.80 -19.90
CA PRO A 10 16.45 -10.41 -20.27
C PRO A 10 15.49 -9.77 -19.30
N VAL A 11 15.76 -8.54 -18.88
CA VAL A 11 14.96 -7.68 -18.01
C VAL A 11 13.47 -7.61 -18.41
N ASN A 12 13.07 -8.38 -19.38
CA ASN A 12 11.81 -8.41 -20.11
C ASN A 12 11.08 -9.75 -20.06
N ALA A 13 11.35 -10.64 -19.10
CA ALA A 13 10.63 -11.91 -19.03
C ALA A 13 9.10 -11.74 -18.96
N THR A 14 8.63 -10.63 -18.39
CA THR A 14 7.21 -10.23 -18.38
C THR A 14 6.82 -9.39 -19.60
N GLY A 15 7.77 -8.96 -20.44
CA GLY A 15 7.54 -7.96 -21.47
C GLY A 15 7.14 -6.59 -20.89
N LYS A 16 6.77 -5.66 -21.76
CA LYS A 16 6.21 -4.38 -21.32
C LYS A 16 4.84 -4.60 -20.69
N ILE A 17 4.67 -4.09 -19.47
CA ILE A 17 3.38 -4.12 -18.77
C ILE A 17 2.51 -3.00 -19.32
N THR A 18 1.73 -3.30 -20.36
CA THR A 18 0.84 -2.34 -21.05
C THR A 18 -0.54 -2.95 -21.29
N LEU A 19 -1.54 -2.12 -21.48
CA LEU A 19 -2.89 -2.57 -21.89
C LEU A 19 -2.83 -3.36 -23.21
N ALA A 20 -1.99 -2.92 -24.17
CA ALA A 20 -1.81 -3.59 -25.47
C ALA A 20 -1.23 -5.02 -25.32
N ALA A 21 -0.46 -5.28 -24.26
CA ALA A 21 0.05 -6.62 -23.93
C ALA A 21 -0.97 -7.46 -23.13
N GLY A 22 -2.21 -6.99 -22.95
CA GLY A 22 -3.28 -7.71 -22.26
C GLY A 22 -3.36 -7.48 -20.76
N TYR A 23 -2.49 -6.64 -20.17
CA TYR A 23 -2.58 -6.27 -18.76
C TYR A 23 -3.77 -5.34 -18.54
N LYS A 24 -4.34 -5.39 -17.32
CA LYS A 24 -5.48 -4.57 -16.91
C LYS A 24 -5.08 -3.58 -15.82
N ASN A 25 -5.90 -2.56 -15.65
CA ASN A 25 -5.80 -1.68 -14.50
C ASN A 25 -6.21 -2.42 -13.24
N ALA A 26 -5.41 -2.25 -12.20
CA ALA A 26 -5.66 -2.78 -10.86
C ALA A 26 -4.74 -2.06 -9.87
N PRO A 27 -4.92 -2.19 -8.55
CA PRO A 27 -4.05 -1.57 -7.57
C PRO A 27 -2.58 -2.00 -7.73
N VAL A 28 -1.70 -1.01 -7.82
CA VAL A 28 -0.23 -1.15 -7.88
C VAL A 28 0.41 -0.31 -6.77
N ILE A 29 1.58 -0.73 -6.30
CA ILE A 29 2.36 0.03 -5.31
C ILE A 29 3.37 0.88 -6.06
N VAL A 30 3.22 2.20 -6.01
CA VAL A 30 4.15 3.16 -6.62
C VAL A 30 4.64 4.12 -5.53
N LYS A 31 5.96 4.22 -5.35
CA LYS A 31 6.61 5.10 -4.36
C LYS A 31 6.02 4.97 -2.93
N GLY A 32 5.60 3.78 -2.56
CA GLY A 32 5.06 3.49 -1.24
C GLY A 32 3.58 3.85 -1.06
N GLU A 33 2.86 4.08 -2.13
CA GLU A 33 1.41 4.32 -2.15
C GLU A 33 0.72 3.31 -3.04
N LEU A 34 -0.51 2.95 -2.65
CA LEU A 34 -1.39 2.14 -3.47
C LEU A 34 -2.16 3.06 -4.40
N GLN A 35 -2.02 2.85 -5.71
CA GLN A 35 -2.74 3.62 -6.71
C GLN A 35 -3.22 2.71 -7.85
N GLU A 36 -4.18 3.15 -8.63
CA GLU A 36 -4.61 2.42 -9.80
C GLU A 36 -3.55 2.53 -10.92
N GLY A 37 -3.23 1.40 -11.54
CA GLY A 37 -2.25 1.35 -12.60
C GLY A 37 -2.31 0.06 -13.40
N VAL A 38 -1.66 0.06 -14.57
CA VAL A 38 -1.61 -1.12 -15.44
C VAL A 38 -0.69 -2.18 -14.84
N GLY A 39 -1.14 -3.44 -14.81
CA GLY A 39 -0.35 -4.58 -14.33
C GLY A 39 -0.49 -4.87 -12.85
N GLY A 40 -1.56 -4.43 -12.22
CA GLY A 40 -1.93 -4.91 -10.88
C GLY A 40 -2.00 -6.44 -10.86
N GLY A 41 -1.46 -7.06 -9.79
CA GLY A 41 -1.36 -8.51 -9.64
C GLY A 41 -0.01 -9.11 -10.10
N VAL A 42 0.80 -8.44 -10.92
CA VAL A 42 2.11 -8.96 -11.35
C VAL A 42 3.03 -9.23 -10.15
N CYS A 43 3.10 -8.31 -9.20
CA CYS A 43 3.87 -8.52 -7.96
C CYS A 43 3.29 -9.64 -7.08
N GLN A 44 1.98 -9.88 -7.12
CA GLN A 44 1.39 -11.02 -6.41
C GLN A 44 1.80 -12.35 -7.04
N VAL A 45 1.90 -12.42 -8.37
CA VAL A 45 2.40 -13.60 -9.08
C VAL A 45 3.89 -13.85 -8.74
N SER A 46 4.73 -12.81 -8.81
CA SER A 46 6.15 -12.95 -8.46
C SER A 46 6.35 -13.34 -6.99
N THR A 47 5.57 -12.77 -6.08
CA THR A 47 5.57 -13.13 -4.66
C THR A 47 5.15 -14.60 -4.44
N THR A 48 4.11 -15.05 -5.13
CA THR A 48 3.65 -16.45 -5.04
C THR A 48 4.72 -17.41 -5.55
N LEU A 49 5.38 -17.07 -6.67
CA LEU A 49 6.49 -17.85 -7.20
C LEU A 49 7.69 -17.83 -6.27
N TYR A 50 8.06 -16.69 -5.70
CA TYR A 50 9.15 -16.56 -4.73
C TYR A 50 8.96 -17.51 -3.53
N ASN A 51 7.76 -17.56 -2.97
CA ASN A 51 7.48 -18.49 -1.87
C ASN A 51 7.61 -19.95 -2.31
N SER A 52 7.15 -20.29 -3.51
CA SER A 52 7.31 -21.65 -4.07
C SER A 52 8.78 -22.00 -4.27
N VAL A 53 9.60 -21.05 -4.74
CA VAL A 53 11.05 -21.18 -4.89
C VAL A 53 11.74 -21.45 -3.56
N LEU A 54 11.36 -20.72 -2.50
CA LEU A 54 11.88 -20.94 -1.15
C LEU A 54 11.53 -22.35 -0.65
N TYR A 55 10.26 -22.76 -0.75
CA TYR A 55 9.85 -24.11 -0.34
C TYR A 55 10.54 -25.22 -1.16
N ALA A 56 10.76 -24.99 -2.45
CA ALA A 56 11.46 -25.95 -3.31
C ALA A 56 12.98 -26.03 -3.05
N GLY A 57 13.57 -25.10 -2.28
CA GLY A 57 14.99 -25.07 -2.01
C GLY A 57 15.86 -24.60 -3.16
N LEU A 58 15.28 -23.82 -4.08
CA LEU A 58 16.02 -23.20 -5.17
C LEU A 58 16.76 -21.96 -4.69
N ASP A 59 17.88 -21.62 -5.33
CA ASP A 59 18.65 -20.44 -4.99
C ASP A 59 17.98 -19.16 -5.44
N VAL A 60 17.71 -18.24 -4.51
CA VAL A 60 17.28 -16.89 -4.85
C VAL A 60 18.51 -16.04 -5.19
N VAL A 61 18.59 -15.60 -6.44
CA VAL A 61 19.71 -14.77 -6.95
C VAL A 61 19.43 -13.29 -6.76
N GLN A 62 18.19 -12.88 -7.04
CA GLN A 62 17.78 -11.49 -6.89
C GLN A 62 16.32 -11.42 -6.42
N ARG A 63 16.08 -10.61 -5.42
CA ARG A 63 14.73 -10.32 -4.90
C ARG A 63 14.74 -8.99 -4.15
N ARG A 64 13.66 -8.21 -4.24
CA ARG A 64 13.42 -7.05 -3.40
C ARG A 64 12.03 -7.12 -2.77
N ALA A 65 11.94 -6.65 -1.52
CA ALA A 65 10.65 -6.39 -0.88
C ALA A 65 10.00 -5.15 -1.51
N HIS A 66 8.68 -5.04 -1.36
CA HIS A 66 7.96 -3.81 -1.70
C HIS A 66 8.38 -2.66 -0.77
N SER A 67 8.03 -1.44 -1.14
CA SER A 67 8.23 -0.26 -0.29
C SER A 67 7.24 -0.18 0.88
N ILE A 68 6.18 -0.99 0.85
CA ILE A 68 5.20 -1.17 1.93
C ILE A 68 4.88 -2.66 2.08
N PRO A 69 4.53 -3.14 3.28
CA PRO A 69 4.10 -4.53 3.46
C PRO A 69 2.90 -4.87 2.57
N SER A 70 2.95 -6.02 1.90
CA SER A 70 1.85 -6.53 1.10
C SER A 70 0.84 -7.25 1.98
N SER A 71 -0.46 -7.04 1.74
CA SER A 71 -1.53 -7.66 2.52
C SER A 71 -1.79 -9.14 2.20
N TYR A 72 -1.30 -9.62 1.06
CA TYR A 72 -1.55 -10.97 0.54
C TYR A 72 -0.48 -12.01 0.93
N VAL A 73 0.54 -11.62 1.68
CA VAL A 73 1.62 -12.51 2.12
C VAL A 73 2.16 -12.06 3.48
N SER A 74 2.76 -12.98 4.23
CA SER A 74 3.46 -12.64 5.48
C SER A 74 4.59 -11.65 5.23
N ILE A 75 4.81 -10.75 6.17
CA ILE A 75 5.86 -9.73 6.09
C ILE A 75 7.23 -10.37 5.77
N GLY A 76 8.04 -9.73 4.93
CA GLY A 76 9.35 -10.25 4.53
C GLY A 76 9.32 -11.39 3.50
N ARG A 77 8.13 -11.80 3.04
CA ARG A 77 7.96 -12.90 2.08
C ARG A 77 7.39 -12.45 0.74
N ASP A 78 7.38 -11.16 0.47
CA ASP A 78 6.97 -10.56 -0.79
C ASP A 78 8.16 -10.43 -1.75
N ALA A 79 7.88 -10.35 -3.06
CA ALA A 79 8.86 -10.11 -4.11
C ALA A 79 8.30 -9.09 -5.09
N ALA A 80 8.81 -7.86 -5.01
CA ALA A 80 8.43 -6.77 -5.90
C ALA A 80 9.13 -6.93 -7.27
N VAL A 81 8.36 -6.69 -8.32
CA VAL A 81 8.88 -6.60 -9.70
C VAL A 81 8.36 -5.32 -10.35
N ALA A 82 9.22 -4.67 -11.14
CA ALA A 82 8.86 -3.49 -11.91
C ALA A 82 9.68 -3.48 -13.19
N TYR A 83 9.01 -3.36 -14.32
CA TYR A 83 9.65 -3.39 -15.64
C TYR A 83 10.84 -2.40 -15.71
N GLY A 84 11.99 -2.92 -16.10
CA GLY A 84 13.23 -2.15 -16.27
C GLY A 84 13.99 -1.79 -14.98
N SER A 85 13.45 -2.10 -13.77
CA SER A 85 14.10 -1.66 -12.52
C SER A 85 14.17 -2.71 -11.41
N LEU A 86 13.15 -3.54 -11.23
CA LEU A 86 13.10 -4.57 -10.19
C LEU A 86 12.77 -5.92 -10.80
N ASP A 87 13.56 -6.94 -10.42
CA ASP A 87 13.36 -8.28 -10.92
C ASP A 87 13.39 -9.32 -9.79
N PHE A 88 12.78 -10.47 -10.04
CA PHE A 88 12.88 -11.65 -9.22
C PHE A 88 13.59 -12.73 -10.01
N VAL A 89 14.80 -13.08 -9.58
CA VAL A 89 15.66 -14.06 -10.28
C VAL A 89 16.02 -15.19 -9.31
N PHE A 90 15.88 -16.41 -9.77
CA PHE A 90 16.27 -17.60 -9.02
C PHE A 90 16.96 -18.60 -9.95
N ARG A 91 17.66 -19.56 -9.36
CA ARG A 91 18.43 -20.58 -10.05
C ARG A 91 18.04 -21.96 -9.53
N ASN A 92 17.87 -22.90 -10.44
CA ASN A 92 17.81 -24.30 -10.06
C ASN A 92 19.23 -24.77 -9.70
N SER A 93 19.48 -24.92 -8.39
CA SER A 93 20.75 -25.44 -7.84
C SER A 93 20.74 -26.96 -7.61
N HIS A 94 19.62 -27.62 -7.95
CA HIS A 94 19.53 -29.07 -7.88
C HIS A 94 20.22 -29.73 -9.09
N ASP A 95 20.62 -31.00 -8.93
CA ASP A 95 21.18 -31.83 -9.97
C ASP A 95 20.11 -32.50 -10.89
N TYR A 96 18.84 -32.10 -10.70
CA TYR A 96 17.70 -32.59 -11.48
C TYR A 96 16.85 -31.41 -11.99
N PRO A 97 16.10 -31.64 -13.09
CA PRO A 97 15.22 -30.60 -13.63
C PRO A 97 14.03 -30.35 -12.72
N VAL A 98 13.58 -29.09 -12.70
CA VAL A 98 12.34 -28.69 -12.06
C VAL A 98 11.32 -28.21 -13.09
N TYR A 99 10.05 -28.46 -12.82
CA TYR A 99 8.95 -27.98 -13.65
C TYR A 99 8.07 -27.02 -12.84
N ILE A 100 7.77 -25.86 -13.41
CA ILE A 100 6.98 -24.81 -12.77
C ILE A 100 5.61 -24.75 -13.43
N LYS A 101 4.54 -24.79 -12.60
CA LYS A 101 3.17 -24.60 -13.03
C LYS A 101 2.55 -23.48 -12.21
N ALA A 102 2.08 -22.43 -12.89
CA ALA A 102 1.32 -21.35 -12.26
C ALA A 102 -0.07 -21.24 -12.89
N PHE A 103 -1.08 -20.97 -12.07
CA PHE A 103 -2.46 -20.81 -12.52
C PHE A 103 -3.26 -19.95 -11.53
N VAL A 104 -4.37 -19.42 -12.02
CA VAL A 104 -5.36 -18.70 -11.23
C VAL A 104 -6.63 -19.53 -11.16
N SER A 105 -7.20 -19.62 -9.96
CA SER A 105 -8.51 -20.26 -9.72
C SER A 105 -9.32 -19.38 -8.77
N GLY A 106 -10.42 -18.84 -9.27
CA GLY A 106 -11.17 -17.80 -8.57
C GLY A 106 -10.29 -16.57 -8.33
N ASN A 107 -10.15 -16.19 -7.07
CA ASN A 107 -9.30 -15.05 -6.64
C ASN A 107 -7.92 -15.49 -6.10
N LYS A 108 -7.49 -16.72 -6.34
CA LYS A 108 -6.22 -17.28 -5.85
C LYS A 108 -5.22 -17.51 -6.97
N VAL A 109 -4.01 -17.01 -6.78
CA VAL A 109 -2.83 -17.37 -7.57
C VAL A 109 -2.13 -18.54 -6.91
N THR A 110 -1.81 -19.56 -7.70
CA THR A 110 -1.07 -20.74 -7.22
C THR A 110 0.16 -20.95 -8.10
N ALA A 111 1.32 -21.16 -7.48
CA ALA A 111 2.52 -21.61 -8.15
C ALA A 111 2.97 -22.92 -7.51
N ARG A 112 3.33 -23.90 -8.35
CA ARG A 112 3.84 -25.21 -7.93
C ARG A 112 5.16 -25.47 -8.63
N ILE A 113 6.11 -26.02 -7.88
CA ILE A 113 7.39 -26.49 -8.41
C ILE A 113 7.42 -28.00 -8.19
N TYR A 114 7.62 -28.72 -9.27
CA TYR A 114 7.72 -30.16 -9.29
C TYR A 114 9.18 -30.56 -9.55
N GLY A 115 9.66 -31.57 -8.85
CA GLY A 115 11.02 -32.08 -8.96
C GLY A 115 11.12 -33.47 -8.33
N ASP A 116 12.34 -33.91 -8.03
CA ASP A 116 12.59 -35.19 -7.37
C ASP A 116 12.29 -35.05 -5.86
N THR A 117 11.16 -35.64 -5.44
CA THR A 117 10.72 -35.58 -4.04
C THR A 117 11.58 -36.45 -3.11
N THR A 118 12.36 -37.38 -3.64
CA THR A 118 13.25 -38.22 -2.79
C THR A 118 14.45 -37.43 -2.27
N LYS A 119 14.81 -36.36 -2.96
CA LYS A 119 15.91 -35.45 -2.58
C LYS A 119 15.42 -34.18 -1.88
N HIS A 120 14.10 -33.99 -1.79
CA HIS A 120 13.53 -32.79 -1.18
C HIS A 120 13.47 -32.93 0.33
N LYS A 121 13.95 -31.90 1.05
CA LYS A 121 13.80 -31.78 2.50
C LYS A 121 12.60 -30.91 2.84
N ASN A 122 11.76 -31.41 3.71
CA ASN A 122 10.65 -30.60 4.23
C ASN A 122 11.20 -29.40 4.97
N LYS A 123 10.63 -28.24 4.67
CA LYS A 123 11.00 -26.98 5.30
C LYS A 123 9.78 -26.15 5.71
N THR A 124 9.97 -25.40 6.75
CA THR A 124 9.00 -24.39 7.16
C THR A 124 9.61 -22.99 7.03
N LEU A 125 8.76 -22.04 6.72
CA LEU A 125 9.13 -20.64 6.64
C LEU A 125 8.37 -19.86 7.69
N SER A 126 9.08 -19.03 8.44
CA SER A 126 8.50 -18.10 9.40
C SER A 126 9.05 -16.70 9.17
N SER A 127 8.25 -15.71 9.50
CA SER A 127 8.67 -14.29 9.39
C SER A 127 8.20 -13.55 10.63
N GLN A 128 9.01 -12.62 11.09
CA GLN A 128 8.68 -11.80 12.25
C GLN A 128 9.14 -10.36 12.07
N VAL A 129 8.41 -9.44 12.67
CA VAL A 129 8.84 -8.06 12.84
C VAL A 129 9.89 -8.02 13.96
N VAL A 130 11.04 -7.45 13.65
CA VAL A 130 12.14 -7.29 14.61
C VAL A 130 12.31 -5.87 15.10
N GLU A 131 11.78 -4.90 14.35
CA GLU A 131 11.84 -3.49 14.72
C GLU A 131 10.66 -2.75 14.10
N GLN A 132 10.03 -1.86 14.87
CA GLN A 132 9.11 -0.84 14.39
C GLN A 132 9.80 0.52 14.44
N ILE A 133 9.73 1.28 13.35
CA ILE A 133 10.36 2.60 13.21
C ILE A 133 9.22 3.63 13.22
N PRO A 134 9.08 4.43 14.29
CA PRO A 134 8.04 5.44 14.36
C PRO A 134 8.10 6.42 13.19
N ARG A 135 6.94 6.79 12.65
CA ARG A 135 6.84 7.83 11.65
C ARG A 135 7.15 9.20 12.24
N GLN A 136 7.77 10.06 11.48
CA GLN A 136 7.89 11.46 11.81
C GLN A 136 6.57 12.20 11.58
N VAL A 137 6.36 13.32 12.30
CA VAL A 137 5.24 14.24 12.06
C VAL A 137 5.81 15.55 11.55
N LYS A 138 5.22 16.06 10.46
CA LYS A 138 5.57 17.35 9.86
C LYS A 138 4.32 18.23 9.83
N TYR A 139 4.45 19.44 10.31
CA TYR A 139 3.42 20.48 10.20
C TYR A 139 3.75 21.38 9.02
N VAL A 140 2.73 21.73 8.24
CA VAL A 140 2.84 22.59 7.05
C VAL A 140 1.76 23.66 7.12
N ASN A 141 2.13 24.92 7.03
CA ASN A 141 1.18 26.02 7.01
C ASN A 141 0.33 25.98 5.74
N ASP A 142 -0.98 26.18 5.90
CA ASP A 142 -1.94 26.24 4.80
C ASP A 142 -2.81 27.49 4.94
N PRO A 143 -2.60 28.52 4.07
CA PRO A 143 -3.38 29.77 4.12
C PRO A 143 -4.82 29.62 3.67
N THR A 144 -5.21 28.46 3.12
CA THR A 144 -6.59 28.19 2.70
C THR A 144 -7.45 27.65 3.82
N LEU A 145 -6.83 27.22 4.92
CA LEU A 145 -7.53 26.75 6.12
C LEU A 145 -7.66 27.87 7.17
N PRO A 146 -8.76 27.92 7.91
CA PRO A 146 -8.94 28.85 9.02
C PRO A 146 -7.79 28.76 10.04
N LEU A 147 -7.46 29.87 10.66
CA LEU A 147 -6.38 29.98 11.63
C LEU A 147 -6.49 28.93 12.74
N GLY A 148 -5.42 28.14 12.92
CA GLY A 148 -5.33 27.10 13.93
C GLY A 148 -6.06 25.79 13.60
N LYS A 149 -6.78 25.70 12.49
CA LYS A 149 -7.43 24.46 12.07
C LYS A 149 -6.38 23.46 11.59
N GLU A 150 -6.39 22.24 12.15
CA GLU A 150 -5.50 21.15 11.70
C GLU A 150 -6.25 20.17 10.82
N VAL A 151 -5.61 19.78 9.70
CA VAL A 151 -6.12 18.75 8.78
C VAL A 151 -4.99 17.77 8.48
N ILE A 152 -5.28 16.48 8.62
CA ILE A 152 -4.33 15.44 8.23
C ILE A 152 -4.31 15.35 6.70
N ASP A 153 -3.23 15.82 6.09
CA ASP A 153 -3.00 15.76 4.65
C ASP A 153 -2.49 14.37 4.23
N ASP A 154 -1.55 13.83 5.00
CA ASP A 154 -1.06 12.46 4.84
C ASP A 154 -0.97 11.79 6.23
N PRO A 155 -1.65 10.66 6.45
CA PRO A 155 -1.59 9.99 7.76
C PRO A 155 -0.22 9.39 8.05
N GLY A 156 0.65 9.25 7.04
CA GLY A 156 1.92 8.56 7.18
C GLY A 156 1.77 7.08 7.59
N ARG A 157 2.87 6.43 7.85
CA ARG A 157 2.91 5.07 8.43
C ARG A 157 4.23 4.83 9.13
N ASP A 158 4.23 3.94 10.10
CA ASP A 158 5.45 3.48 10.74
C ASP A 158 6.23 2.56 9.79
N GLY A 159 7.53 2.61 9.88
CA GLY A 159 8.41 1.67 9.20
C GLY A 159 8.55 0.37 9.97
N ILE A 160 8.96 -0.67 9.26
CA ILE A 160 9.08 -2.01 9.80
C ILE A 160 10.37 -2.64 9.28
N LYS A 161 11.15 -3.28 10.18
CA LYS A 161 12.16 -4.25 9.80
C LYS A 161 11.67 -5.65 10.12
N SER A 162 11.86 -6.57 9.20
CA SER A 162 11.46 -7.97 9.35
C SER A 162 12.60 -8.93 9.01
N VAL A 163 12.53 -10.12 9.58
CA VAL A 163 13.43 -11.23 9.26
C VAL A 163 12.60 -12.44 8.89
N THR A 164 12.97 -13.09 7.80
CA THR A 164 12.39 -14.37 7.38
C THR A 164 13.39 -15.47 7.64
N TYR A 165 12.90 -16.55 8.22
CA TYR A 165 13.67 -17.73 8.57
C TYR A 165 13.15 -18.95 7.80
N GLU A 166 14.06 -19.83 7.47
CA GLU A 166 13.81 -21.18 7.00
C GLU A 166 14.25 -22.16 8.08
N ASN A 167 13.42 -23.16 8.38
CA ASN A 167 13.79 -24.30 9.22
C ASN A 167 13.76 -25.57 8.38
N VAL A 168 14.87 -26.31 8.40
CA VAL A 168 15.04 -27.60 7.74
C VAL A 168 15.63 -28.56 8.76
N ASP A 169 14.96 -29.66 9.06
CA ASP A 169 15.42 -30.69 9.99
C ASP A 169 15.80 -30.11 11.38
N GLY A 170 15.05 -29.09 11.87
CA GLY A 170 15.31 -28.42 13.14
C GLY A 170 16.40 -27.34 13.10
N GLN A 171 17.11 -27.19 11.98
CA GLN A 171 18.09 -26.12 11.79
C GLN A 171 17.44 -24.89 11.18
N THR A 172 17.59 -23.75 11.84
CA THR A 172 17.02 -22.48 11.38
C THR A 172 18.10 -21.60 10.78
N LYS A 173 17.86 -21.07 9.59
CA LYS A 173 18.72 -20.05 8.98
C LYS A 173 17.91 -18.83 8.53
N VAL A 174 18.57 -17.68 8.45
CA VAL A 174 17.99 -16.45 7.92
C VAL A 174 17.94 -16.55 6.39
N VAL A 175 16.73 -16.31 5.82
CA VAL A 175 16.48 -16.24 4.37
C VAL A 175 16.61 -14.79 3.89
N SER A 176 15.97 -13.86 4.60
CA SER A 176 15.99 -12.43 4.22
C SER A 176 15.87 -11.53 5.44
N ARG A 177 16.37 -10.32 5.29
CA ARG A 177 16.15 -9.18 6.17
C ARG A 177 15.58 -8.05 5.34
N ASP A 178 14.41 -7.58 5.68
CA ASP A 178 13.70 -6.60 4.89
C ASP A 178 13.40 -5.34 5.69
N HIS A 179 13.40 -4.20 5.01
CA HIS A 179 13.09 -2.90 5.56
C HIS A 179 12.00 -2.25 4.74
N TYR A 180 10.88 -1.98 5.37
CA TYR A 180 9.76 -1.19 4.85
C TYR A 180 9.83 0.19 5.50
N PRO A 181 10.20 1.24 4.74
CA PRO A 181 10.48 2.56 5.32
C PRO A 181 9.23 3.22 5.92
N ALA A 182 9.43 4.00 6.96
CA ALA A 182 8.40 4.88 7.49
C ALA A 182 8.02 5.95 6.47
N LYS A 183 6.77 6.39 6.50
CA LYS A 183 6.29 7.56 5.76
C LYS A 183 5.88 8.65 6.75
N THR A 184 6.38 9.86 6.57
CA THR A 184 6.08 11.00 7.44
C THR A 184 4.58 11.32 7.42
N LYS A 185 3.98 11.52 8.59
CA LYS A 185 2.65 12.11 8.73
C LYS A 185 2.74 13.60 8.43
N VAL A 186 1.85 14.10 7.58
CA VAL A 186 1.76 15.54 7.26
C VAL A 186 0.44 16.09 7.80
N ILE A 187 0.55 17.15 8.61
CA ILE A 187 -0.59 17.88 9.16
C ILE A 187 -0.52 19.29 8.61
N LYS A 188 -1.57 19.72 7.91
CA LYS A 188 -1.76 21.10 7.50
C LYS A 188 -2.34 21.89 8.67
N VAL A 189 -1.72 23.03 8.95
CA VAL A 189 -2.16 23.98 9.99
C VAL A 189 -2.63 25.25 9.32
N GLY A 190 -3.87 25.62 9.57
CA GLY A 190 -4.48 26.80 8.99
C GLY A 190 -3.80 28.08 9.46
N THR A 191 -3.46 28.95 8.50
CA THR A 191 -2.93 30.29 8.71
C THR A 191 -3.77 31.35 8.00
N GLY A 192 -4.90 30.95 7.39
CA GLY A 192 -5.87 31.84 6.77
C GLY A 192 -6.75 32.59 7.78
N PRO A 193 -7.72 33.38 7.31
CA PRO A 193 -8.65 34.06 8.18
C PRO A 193 -9.37 33.09 9.14
N ALA A 194 -9.61 33.51 10.37
CA ALA A 194 -10.39 32.72 11.32
C ALA A 194 -11.78 32.43 10.73
N GLU A 195 -12.28 31.23 11.01
CA GLU A 195 -13.66 30.90 10.65
C GLU A 195 -14.61 31.87 11.35
N ALA A 196 -15.46 32.55 10.59
CA ALA A 196 -16.44 33.44 11.21
C ALA A 196 -17.29 32.63 12.22
N PRO A 197 -17.54 33.17 13.42
CA PRO A 197 -18.37 32.47 14.39
C PRO A 197 -19.69 32.10 13.72
N ALA A 198 -20.11 30.85 13.85
CA ALA A 198 -21.39 30.41 13.35
C ALA A 198 -22.48 31.30 13.98
N VAL A 199 -23.12 32.14 13.16
CA VAL A 199 -24.26 32.90 13.60
C VAL A 199 -25.36 31.89 13.87
N ASN A 200 -25.57 31.62 15.15
CA ASN A 200 -26.68 30.78 15.59
C ASN A 200 -27.97 31.59 15.34
N LEU A 201 -28.51 31.47 14.13
CA LEU A 201 -29.81 32.00 13.77
C LEU A 201 -30.85 31.19 14.55
N ASN A 202 -31.03 31.53 15.85
CA ASN A 202 -32.17 31.00 16.59
C ASN A 202 -33.45 31.46 15.88
N PRO A 203 -34.27 30.58 15.30
CA PRO A 203 -35.50 30.97 14.60
C PRO A 203 -36.46 31.76 15.48
N GLU A 204 -36.39 31.60 16.78
CA GLU A 204 -37.21 32.36 17.77
C GLU A 204 -36.78 33.84 17.87
N ALA A 205 -35.47 34.13 17.81
CA ALA A 205 -34.97 35.50 17.87
C ALA A 205 -35.31 36.31 16.60
N ILE A 206 -35.46 35.66 15.45
CA ILE A 206 -35.88 36.29 14.20
C ILE A 206 -37.36 36.64 14.27
N ASN A 207 -38.20 35.78 14.86
CA ASN A 207 -39.63 36.07 15.04
C ASN A 207 -39.91 37.20 16.02
N GLU A 208 -39.13 37.36 17.11
CA GLU A 208 -39.28 38.49 18.02
C GLU A 208 -38.92 39.82 17.34
N SER A 209 -37.82 39.85 16.53
CA SER A 209 -37.41 41.08 15.83
C SER A 209 -38.43 41.53 14.77
N VAL A 210 -39.02 40.58 14.05
CA VAL A 210 -40.06 40.85 13.04
C VAL A 210 -41.36 41.28 13.70
N ASN A 211 -41.71 40.74 14.88
CA ASN A 211 -42.92 41.10 15.61
C ASN A 211 -42.83 42.51 16.22
N THR A 212 -41.63 42.89 16.69
CA THR A 212 -41.41 44.25 17.24
C THR A 212 -41.46 45.31 16.15
N GLN A 213 -40.87 45.07 14.95
CA GLN A 213 -40.98 45.99 13.81
C GLN A 213 -42.43 46.14 13.29
N ASN A 214 -43.19 45.04 13.28
CA ASN A 214 -44.61 45.11 12.91
C ASN A 214 -45.48 45.88 13.90
N GLN A 215 -45.17 45.81 15.20
CA GLN A 215 -45.87 46.61 16.22
C GLN A 215 -45.55 48.11 16.11
N GLU A 216 -44.28 48.48 15.86
CA GLU A 216 -43.90 49.88 15.66
C GLU A 216 -44.55 50.49 14.38
N ASN A 217 -44.59 49.75 13.30
CA ASN A 217 -45.24 50.19 12.09
C ASN A 217 -46.77 50.36 12.26
N THR A 218 -47.42 49.49 13.04
CA THR A 218 -48.86 49.60 13.33
C THR A 218 -49.16 50.81 14.21
N ILE A 219 -48.28 51.18 15.11
CA ILE A 219 -48.41 52.39 15.97
C ILE A 219 -48.22 53.65 15.13
N ILE A 220 -47.25 53.66 14.21
CA ILE A 220 -47.02 54.82 13.33
C ILE A 220 -48.23 55.06 12.39
N ASP A 221 -48.85 54.03 11.82
CA ASP A 221 -50.01 54.11 10.98
C ASP A 221 -51.28 54.63 11.77
N SER A 222 -51.38 54.23 13.05
CA SER A 222 -52.49 54.71 13.88
C SER A 222 -52.38 56.19 14.34
N ILE A 223 -51.14 56.72 14.35
CA ILE A 223 -50.89 58.12 14.79
C ILE A 223 -50.96 59.08 13.59
N PHE A 224 -50.61 58.66 12.39
CA PHE A 224 -50.51 59.54 11.21
C PHE A 224 -51.53 59.22 10.07
N GLY A 225 -52.36 58.20 10.22
CA GLY A 225 -53.34 57.76 9.24
C GLY A 225 -54.73 58.41 9.33
N GLY A 226 -54.83 59.53 10.01
CA GLY A 226 -56.10 60.30 10.15
C GLY A 226 -56.13 61.56 9.28
N ARG A 227 -56.45 61.39 7.97
CA ARG A 227 -57.14 62.36 7.13
C ARG A 227 -57.69 61.69 5.87
#